data_72a4ecc40ee017c502c025a08f47ae42
#
_entry.id   72a4ecc40ee017c502c025a08f47ae42
#
_cell.length_a   1.000
_cell.length_b   1.000
_cell.length_c   1.000
_cell.angle_alpha   90.00
_cell.angle_beta   90.00
_cell.angle_gamma   90.00
#
_symmetry.space_group_name_H-M   'P 1'
#
loop_
_entity.id
_entity.type
_entity.pdbx_description
1 polymer ?
#
loop_
_entity_poly.entity_id
_entity_poly.type
_entity_poly.pdbx_seq_one_letter_code
_entity_poly.pdbx_strand_id
1 'polypeptide(L)'
;RTSTRTHETPARATPSRRSHACAASGLVLLRRLAGFYSGVDTFSGNKTFSGSLTASGTVTVSAALASIGTATTTATYGMGTGTTTTGVTKTVNLGTGGASGSTTVVNIGSAAAGAGGSTVVNTPTVTFANAVTQVGMPQANLTAQLLGLGGATADSYNRLSINAPAMLFNNAGAGIEATFNKNAAGNDAAFAFKTGFSARALIGLLGNDDFSFKVSPNGSTFFDAIRIDRNSGRVELPEPLHMPSLPAAPDPPPAGKLAVYARDRAGAGWLDVQRPSGRFFPLQPHFGVNRIATWAPSTSTTVNTNGMPRTAVGTVATPTLAATNLSTSMRRWRVTSAATADAVAEERSAGWVCWRGNADGLGGLNYVNRLSLTTLQATGMGFFGLYGSTAALATTLTLAAAVNCIGIGFQRGTHTNWQLVHNDGTGAPTLTDLGASFPVNSLTNVLTLYIAAAPNGSDIGVRVVEEVSGTAVEFTITTDMPAASQLLSPRNYMNNGATAAAVAYDCSGVYVETDY
;
A
#
# COMPACT_ATOMS: atom_id res chain seq x y z
N ARG A 1 53.86 56.68 81.38
CA ARG A 1 54.61 57.89 81.73
C ARG A 1 54.50 58.82 80.53
N THR A 2 53.55 59.77 80.58
CA THR A 2 53.73 61.22 80.81
C THR A 2 54.77 61.86 79.89
N SER A 3 54.33 62.71 79.01
CA SER A 3 54.55 64.16 79.17
C SER A 3 53.89 64.90 77.98
N THR A 4 52.96 65.66 78.25
CA THR A 4 52.55 66.98 77.81
C THR A 4 53.60 67.88 77.22
N ARG A 5 53.29 68.55 76.14
CA ARG A 5 53.40 70.04 76.08
C ARG A 5 52.69 70.59 74.85
N THR A 6 51.85 71.45 75.17
CA THR A 6 51.15 72.57 74.56
C THR A 6 52.05 73.50 73.73
N HIS A 7 51.47 74.09 72.73
CA HIS A 7 51.44 75.49 72.28
C HIS A 7 51.40 75.59 70.78
N GLU A 8 50.78 76.27 70.06
CA GLU A 8 49.93 77.48 70.13
C GLU A 8 49.47 77.71 68.69
N THR A 9 48.27 78.18 68.59
CA THR A 9 47.64 78.69 67.35
C THR A 9 48.30 80.06 67.01
N PRO A 10 48.44 80.40 65.76
CA PRO A 10 47.81 81.62 65.28
C PRO A 10 46.97 81.47 63.98
N ALA A 11 45.88 82.03 64.15
CA ALA A 11 45.07 82.89 63.31
C ALA A 11 45.12 82.79 61.78
N ARG A 12 44.02 82.40 61.24
CA ARG A 12 43.19 83.10 60.25
C ARG A 12 43.85 83.69 59.03
N ALA A 13 43.57 83.06 57.90
CA ALA A 13 43.37 83.77 56.63
C ALA A 13 42.33 82.96 55.76
N THR A 14 41.15 83.50 55.70
CA THR A 14 40.17 83.17 54.69
C THR A 14 40.64 83.64 53.33
N PRO A 15 40.66 82.77 52.27
CA PRO A 15 40.67 83.30 50.95
C PRO A 15 39.27 83.23 50.36
N SER A 16 38.87 84.37 49.92
CA SER A 16 37.68 84.70 49.18
C SER A 16 37.26 83.73 48.09
N ARG A 17 36.01 83.41 48.05
CA ARG A 17 35.36 82.91 46.85
C ARG A 17 35.62 83.89 45.73
N ARG A 18 36.41 83.46 44.74
CA ARG A 18 36.31 83.97 43.36
C ARG A 18 35.56 82.95 42.51
N SER A 19 34.31 83.23 42.35
CA SER A 19 33.50 82.67 41.30
C SER A 19 34.08 83.20 39.97
N HIS A 20 34.76 82.33 39.25
CA HIS A 20 35.03 82.61 37.85
C HIS A 20 33.90 82.02 37.05
N ALA A 21 32.95 82.89 36.71
CA ALA A 21 32.03 82.63 35.61
C ALA A 21 32.86 82.51 34.32
N CYS A 22 33.04 81.33 33.81
CA CYS A 22 33.57 81.09 32.48
C CYS A 22 32.39 81.08 31.50
N ALA A 23 32.21 82.20 30.83
CA ALA A 23 31.30 82.27 29.70
C ALA A 23 31.82 81.46 28.51
N ALA A 24 30.92 80.70 27.94
CA ALA A 24 30.83 80.24 26.57
C ALA A 24 32.14 80.03 25.74
N SER A 25 32.72 78.89 25.91
CA SER A 25 33.25 78.02 24.83
C SER A 25 33.73 76.72 25.49
N GLY A 26 33.09 75.60 25.16
CA GLY A 26 33.15 74.33 25.90
C GLY A 26 34.43 73.52 25.71
N LEU A 27 35.59 74.07 25.99
CA LEU A 27 36.86 73.31 25.99
C LEU A 27 37.48 73.41 27.35
N VAL A 28 37.23 72.53 28.27
CA VAL A 28 38.03 72.33 29.46
C VAL A 28 39.19 71.42 29.10
N LEU A 29 40.34 72.00 28.85
CA LEU A 29 41.60 71.28 28.65
C LEU A 29 42.06 70.74 30.01
N LEU A 30 41.67 69.53 30.38
CA LEU A 30 42.27 68.80 31.52
C LEU A 30 43.65 68.33 31.22
N ARG A 31 44.65 69.32 31.19
CA ARG A 31 46.07 69.00 31.31
C ARG A 31 46.45 68.96 32.78
N ARG A 32 46.85 67.77 33.27
CA ARG A 32 47.38 67.45 34.60
C ARG A 32 46.34 67.51 35.75
N LEU A 33 45.61 66.43 35.92
CA LEU A 33 45.23 65.97 37.25
C LEU A 33 46.01 64.68 37.55
N ALA A 34 47.30 64.85 37.88
CA ALA A 34 48.03 63.88 38.66
C ALA A 34 47.83 64.25 40.12
N GLY A 35 46.61 64.01 40.62
CA GLY A 35 46.27 64.24 42.02
C GLY A 35 45.25 63.21 42.42
N PHE A 36 45.55 62.44 43.45
CA PHE A 36 44.65 61.48 44.07
C PHE A 36 43.44 62.20 44.63
N TYR A 37 42.25 61.99 43.99
CA TYR A 37 40.97 62.33 44.60
C TYR A 37 40.35 61.06 45.18
N SER A 38 40.22 61.01 46.48
CA SER A 38 39.51 59.99 47.22
C SER A 38 38.03 60.42 47.45
N GLY A 39 37.40 60.94 46.45
CA GLY A 39 36.01 61.44 46.53
C GLY A 39 35.18 61.23 45.24
N VAL A 40 33.89 61.30 45.32
CA VAL A 40 32.98 61.25 44.17
C VAL A 40 33.02 62.60 43.46
N ASP A 41 33.68 62.68 42.31
CA ASP A 41 33.66 63.87 41.45
C ASP A 41 32.44 63.82 40.55
N THR A 42 31.54 64.82 40.71
CA THR A 42 30.39 64.99 39.85
C THR A 42 30.65 66.09 38.82
N PHE A 43 30.67 65.71 37.54
CA PHE A 43 30.74 66.66 36.43
C PHE A 43 29.33 67.08 36.04
N SER A 44 28.92 68.30 36.24
CA SER A 44 27.66 68.84 35.77
C SER A 44 27.80 69.50 34.41
N GLY A 45 26.75 69.40 33.56
CA GLY A 45 26.74 69.88 32.17
C GLY A 45 27.50 69.00 31.16
N ASN A 46 27.44 69.34 29.89
CA ASN A 46 28.10 68.60 28.81
C ASN A 46 29.63 68.66 28.96
N LYS A 47 30.28 67.50 28.95
CA LYS A 47 31.74 67.38 28.98
C LYS A 47 32.23 66.66 27.72
N THR A 48 33.22 67.23 27.07
CA THR A 48 33.90 66.65 25.92
C THR A 48 35.34 66.28 26.32
N PHE A 49 35.69 65.02 26.21
CA PHE A 49 37.06 64.53 26.35
C PHE A 49 37.66 64.35 24.98
N SER A 50 38.68 65.12 24.65
CA SER A 50 39.36 65.01 23.35
C SER A 50 40.53 64.00 23.34
N GLY A 51 40.74 63.27 24.42
CA GLY A 51 41.78 62.25 24.59
C GLY A 51 41.21 60.97 25.24
N SER A 52 42.09 60.05 25.64
CA SER A 52 41.71 58.82 26.32
C SER A 52 41.15 59.08 27.72
N LEU A 53 39.97 58.52 28.02
CA LEU A 53 39.47 58.40 29.38
C LEU A 53 39.81 57.00 29.90
N THR A 54 40.65 56.91 30.91
CA THR A 54 41.02 55.67 31.59
C THR A 54 40.39 55.63 32.96
N ALA A 55 39.52 54.67 33.20
CA ALA A 55 38.99 54.40 34.53
C ALA A 55 39.50 53.03 34.99
N SER A 56 40.10 52.98 36.19
CA SER A 56 40.57 51.72 36.81
C SER A 56 39.47 51.03 37.64
N GLY A 57 38.30 51.63 37.73
CA GLY A 57 37.13 51.12 38.42
C GLY A 57 35.90 51.07 37.55
N THR A 58 34.71 51.01 38.17
CA THR A 58 33.44 50.95 37.48
C THR A 58 33.06 52.31 36.88
N VAL A 59 32.74 52.34 35.60
CA VAL A 59 32.08 53.49 34.96
C VAL A 59 30.58 53.20 34.89
N THR A 60 29.77 53.94 35.61
CA THR A 60 28.31 53.81 35.58
C THR A 60 27.73 55.00 34.82
N VAL A 61 26.96 54.70 33.76
CA VAL A 61 26.19 55.67 33.00
C VAL A 61 24.73 55.41 33.30
N SER A 62 24.12 56.26 34.11
CA SER A 62 22.73 56.14 34.56
C SER A 62 21.74 57.00 33.76
N ALA A 63 22.14 57.45 32.58
CA ALA A 63 21.31 58.27 31.73
C ALA A 63 20.23 57.46 30.99
N ALA A 64 19.09 58.03 30.71
CA ALA A 64 18.04 57.43 29.93
C ALA A 64 18.45 57.17 28.45
N LEU A 65 19.48 57.88 27.97
CA LEU A 65 20.09 57.69 26.66
C LEU A 65 21.60 57.82 26.77
N ALA A 66 22.32 56.75 26.47
CA ALA A 66 23.75 56.73 26.32
C ALA A 66 24.15 56.30 24.90
N SER A 67 24.91 57.10 24.23
CA SER A 67 25.42 56.76 22.88
C SER A 67 26.92 56.62 22.92
N ILE A 68 27.45 55.46 22.53
CA ILE A 68 28.88 55.15 22.43
C ILE A 68 29.21 54.91 20.97
N GLY A 69 30.05 55.76 20.39
CA GLY A 69 30.54 55.55 19.02
C GLY A 69 29.60 56.04 17.93
N THR A 70 29.55 57.34 17.72
CA THR A 70 28.81 57.98 16.61
C THR A 70 29.75 58.42 15.46
N ALA A 71 30.85 57.71 15.26
CA ALA A 71 31.82 58.08 14.22
C ALA A 71 31.22 57.95 12.81
N THR A 72 31.47 58.95 11.96
CA THR A 72 31.10 58.95 10.53
C THR A 72 32.20 58.38 9.62
N THR A 73 33.33 58.00 10.21
CA THR A 73 34.49 57.39 9.55
C THR A 73 34.77 56.02 10.15
N THR A 74 35.68 55.26 9.56
CA THR A 74 36.09 53.95 10.08
C THR A 74 36.54 54.04 11.53
N ALA A 75 35.89 53.29 12.41
CA ALA A 75 36.22 53.23 13.84
C ALA A 75 36.08 51.82 14.38
N THR A 76 36.92 51.48 15.35
CA THR A 76 36.84 50.21 16.08
C THR A 76 36.44 50.49 17.52
N TYR A 77 35.33 49.86 17.92
CA TYR A 77 34.84 49.94 19.30
C TYR A 77 35.06 48.58 19.98
N GLY A 78 35.97 48.52 20.93
CA GLY A 78 36.30 47.27 21.63
C GLY A 78 35.69 47.23 23.03
N MET A 79 34.95 46.17 23.33
CA MET A 79 34.53 45.87 24.71
C MET A 79 35.13 44.55 25.15
N GLY A 80 35.82 44.57 26.29
CA GLY A 80 36.43 43.36 26.85
C GLY A 80 37.61 42.79 26.03
N THR A 81 38.36 43.60 25.27
CA THR A 81 39.39 43.16 24.33
C THR A 81 40.75 42.81 24.95
N GLY A 82 41.01 43.18 26.22
CA GLY A 82 42.29 42.84 26.89
C GLY A 82 42.46 41.31 27.06
N THR A 83 43.72 40.87 27.18
CA THR A 83 44.02 39.47 27.49
C THR A 83 43.49 39.05 28.86
N THR A 84 43.02 37.81 28.97
CA THR A 84 42.51 37.25 30.24
C THR A 84 43.49 36.19 30.72
N THR A 85 43.83 36.20 32.02
CA THR A 85 44.64 35.15 32.63
C THR A 85 43.90 33.80 32.58
N THR A 86 44.62 32.70 32.43
CA THR A 86 44.04 31.37 32.43
C THR A 86 43.17 31.15 33.67
N GLY A 87 41.94 30.61 33.46
CA GLY A 87 40.96 30.34 34.52
C GLY A 87 40.09 31.53 34.92
N VAL A 88 40.25 32.71 34.29
CA VAL A 88 39.43 33.90 34.55
C VAL A 88 38.38 34.07 33.42
N THR A 89 37.13 34.27 33.81
CA THR A 89 36.03 34.53 32.85
C THR A 89 35.88 36.03 32.63
N LYS A 90 35.72 36.42 31.39
CA LYS A 90 35.36 37.78 30.99
C LYS A 90 33.89 37.78 30.53
N THR A 91 33.05 38.55 31.18
CA THR A 91 31.62 38.64 30.86
C THR A 91 31.28 40.03 30.32
N VAL A 92 30.61 40.06 29.18
CA VAL A 92 30.00 41.28 28.63
C VAL A 92 28.49 41.06 28.61
N ASN A 93 27.77 41.76 29.48
CA ASN A 93 26.33 41.70 29.61
C ASN A 93 25.69 42.79 28.76
N LEU A 94 24.81 42.41 27.81
CA LEU A 94 24.04 43.34 26.99
C LEU A 94 22.54 43.08 27.25
N GLY A 95 21.87 44.10 27.74
CA GLY A 95 20.41 44.05 27.94
C GLY A 95 19.92 43.11 29.05
N THR A 96 20.73 42.88 30.08
CA THR A 96 20.36 42.06 31.25
C THR A 96 19.61 42.86 32.30
N GLY A 97 18.74 42.23 33.08
CA GLY A 97 18.04 42.88 34.22
C GLY A 97 16.68 43.46 33.89
N GLY A 98 16.00 43.00 32.85
CA GLY A 98 14.63 43.40 32.56
C GLY A 98 13.64 42.83 33.60
N ALA A 99 12.67 43.64 34.06
CA ALA A 99 11.55 43.18 34.89
C ALA A 99 10.55 42.33 34.08
N SER A 100 9.71 41.54 34.75
CA SER A 100 8.64 40.79 34.11
C SER A 100 7.74 41.70 33.26
N GLY A 101 7.54 41.36 31.99
CA GLY A 101 6.76 42.14 31.02
C GLY A 101 7.56 43.22 30.27
N SER A 102 8.86 43.43 30.59
CA SER A 102 9.70 44.35 29.83
C SER A 102 10.30 43.68 28.60
N THR A 103 10.49 44.47 27.53
CA THR A 103 11.15 44.00 26.30
C THR A 103 12.57 44.59 26.22
N THR A 104 13.55 43.75 26.00
CA THR A 104 14.94 44.17 25.68
C THR A 104 15.22 43.85 24.22
N VAL A 105 15.59 44.87 23.44
CA VAL A 105 16.00 44.72 22.06
C VAL A 105 17.48 45.00 21.92
N VAL A 106 18.26 44.05 21.45
CA VAL A 106 19.68 44.22 21.12
C VAL A 106 19.83 44.11 19.60
N ASN A 107 20.03 45.20 18.92
CA ASN A 107 20.26 45.27 17.48
C ASN A 107 21.77 45.16 17.18
N ILE A 108 22.18 44.15 16.44
CA ILE A 108 23.56 43.96 16.00
C ILE A 108 23.59 43.98 14.47
N GLY A 109 24.22 44.98 13.90
CA GLY A 109 24.29 45.18 12.45
C GLY A 109 23.56 46.45 11.99
N SER A 110 23.43 46.63 10.68
CA SER A 110 22.76 47.78 10.07
C SER A 110 21.38 47.43 9.57
N ALA A 111 20.41 48.29 9.81
CA ALA A 111 19.04 48.17 9.28
C ALA A 111 18.87 48.91 7.93
N ALA A 112 19.89 49.59 7.42
CA ALA A 112 19.79 50.36 6.17
C ALA A 112 19.83 49.42 4.96
N ALA A 113 18.94 49.61 3.99
CA ALA A 113 18.93 48.86 2.73
C ALA A 113 20.26 49.08 1.97
N GLY A 114 20.92 48.00 1.57
CA GLY A 114 22.21 48.04 0.87
C GLY A 114 23.46 48.18 1.76
N ALA A 115 23.30 48.26 3.10
CA ALA A 115 24.44 48.25 4.01
C ALA A 115 25.01 46.83 4.13
N GLY A 116 26.28 46.67 3.77
CA GLY A 116 27.06 45.44 4.03
C GLY A 116 27.52 45.36 5.48
N GLY A 117 27.57 44.17 6.03
CA GLY A 117 28.10 43.92 7.35
C GLY A 117 28.10 42.45 7.71
N SER A 118 28.97 42.06 8.63
CA SER A 118 28.96 40.68 9.18
C SER A 118 28.96 40.74 10.71
N THR A 119 28.21 39.86 11.33
CA THR A 119 28.32 39.54 12.74
C THR A 119 29.10 38.23 12.87
N VAL A 120 30.30 38.26 13.35
CA VAL A 120 31.14 37.07 13.55
C VAL A 120 31.12 36.71 15.03
N VAL A 121 30.61 35.52 15.33
CA VAL A 121 30.65 34.92 16.66
C VAL A 121 31.72 33.83 16.62
N ASN A 122 32.91 34.16 17.14
CA ASN A 122 34.06 33.27 17.10
C ASN A 122 34.17 32.50 18.44
N THR A 123 33.29 31.55 18.64
CA THR A 123 33.19 30.75 19.86
C THR A 123 32.87 29.29 19.51
N PRO A 124 33.39 28.32 20.27
CA PRO A 124 33.04 26.91 20.09
C PRO A 124 31.52 26.63 20.32
N THR A 125 30.87 27.46 21.12
CA THR A 125 29.46 27.25 21.48
C THR A 125 28.70 28.58 21.55
N VAL A 126 27.57 28.66 20.88
CA VAL A 126 26.55 29.70 21.06
C VAL A 126 25.35 29.04 21.71
N THR A 127 25.02 29.45 22.94
CA THR A 127 23.89 28.89 23.68
C THR A 127 22.75 29.90 23.74
N PHE A 128 21.57 29.48 23.33
CA PHE A 128 20.32 30.18 23.58
C PHE A 128 19.66 29.52 24.80
N ALA A 129 19.66 30.21 25.95
CA ALA A 129 19.19 29.64 27.22
C ALA A 129 17.67 29.40 27.27
N ASN A 130 16.88 30.05 26.42
CA ASN A 130 15.43 29.93 26.33
C ASN A 130 15.02 29.50 24.91
N ALA A 131 13.79 29.02 24.78
CA ALA A 131 13.25 28.62 23.48
C ALA A 131 13.36 29.77 22.46
N VAL A 132 14.09 29.52 21.38
CA VAL A 132 14.13 30.43 20.23
C VAL A 132 12.85 30.24 19.46
N THR A 133 11.95 31.23 19.52
CA THR A 133 10.63 31.13 18.87
C THR A 133 10.74 31.25 17.35
N GLN A 134 11.76 31.93 16.84
CA GLN A 134 12.01 32.08 15.40
C GLN A 134 13.46 32.47 15.12
N VAL A 135 14.13 31.70 14.28
CA VAL A 135 15.34 32.15 13.59
C VAL A 135 14.91 32.57 12.18
N GLY A 136 14.53 33.82 12.01
CA GLY A 136 14.24 34.39 10.70
C GLY A 136 15.55 34.55 9.94
N MET A 137 15.79 33.72 8.93
CA MET A 137 16.84 33.92 7.93
C MET A 137 16.15 34.26 6.60
N PRO A 138 15.93 35.55 6.29
CA PRO A 138 15.35 35.91 5.01
C PRO A 138 16.39 35.59 3.91
N GLN A 139 16.09 34.61 3.07
CA GLN A 139 16.82 34.24 1.84
C GLN A 139 18.32 33.95 1.97
N ALA A 140 18.82 33.63 3.16
CA ALA A 140 20.20 33.25 3.34
C ALA A 140 20.36 31.72 3.28
N ASN A 141 21.37 31.26 2.57
CA ASN A 141 21.79 29.87 2.62
C ASN A 141 22.36 29.56 4.01
N LEU A 142 21.74 28.63 4.74
CA LEU A 142 22.36 28.08 5.95
C LEU A 142 23.50 27.15 5.54
N THR A 143 24.76 27.66 5.57
CA THR A 143 25.93 26.84 5.34
C THR A 143 26.39 26.26 6.68
N ALA A 144 25.79 25.14 7.07
CA ALA A 144 26.24 24.36 8.23
C ALA A 144 26.94 23.09 7.77
N GLN A 145 28.05 22.76 8.38
CA GLN A 145 28.73 21.49 8.13
C GLN A 145 27.95 20.31 8.75
N LEU A 146 27.40 20.53 9.93
CA LEU A 146 26.63 19.55 10.72
C LEU A 146 25.40 20.23 11.30
N LEU A 147 24.23 19.67 11.11
CA LEU A 147 22.96 20.20 11.63
C LEU A 147 22.20 19.09 12.40
N GLY A 148 22.16 19.22 13.71
CA GLY A 148 21.35 18.37 14.60
C GLY A 148 20.09 19.12 15.05
N LEU A 149 18.92 18.53 14.91
CA LEU A 149 17.63 19.07 15.33
C LEU A 149 16.98 18.14 16.36
N GLY A 150 16.26 18.71 17.33
CA GLY A 150 15.57 17.95 18.37
C GLY A 150 16.50 17.17 19.31
N GLY A 151 17.70 17.69 19.57
CA GLY A 151 18.71 17.02 20.40
C GLY A 151 19.48 15.89 19.69
N ALA A 152 19.28 15.71 18.38
CA ALA A 152 20.08 14.78 17.59
C ALA A 152 21.52 15.27 17.44
N THR A 153 22.47 14.35 17.46
CA THR A 153 23.88 14.64 17.16
C THR A 153 24.13 14.34 15.68
N ALA A 154 24.53 15.37 14.94
CA ALA A 154 25.01 15.20 13.57
C ALA A 154 26.50 14.85 13.58
N ASP A 155 26.95 14.05 12.60
CA ASP A 155 28.32 13.59 12.44
C ASP A 155 28.83 13.75 11.00
N SER A 156 30.05 13.33 10.71
CA SER A 156 30.65 13.43 9.38
C SER A 156 29.92 12.61 8.30
N TYR A 157 29.13 11.60 8.69
CA TYR A 157 28.32 10.75 7.82
C TYR A 157 26.87 11.24 7.75
N ASN A 158 26.25 11.53 8.92
CA ASN A 158 24.89 12.05 9.05
C ASN A 158 24.94 13.56 9.28
N ARG A 159 25.17 14.33 8.25
CA ARG A 159 25.33 15.80 8.36
C ARG A 159 24.05 16.53 8.77
N LEU A 160 22.89 15.98 8.44
CA LEU A 160 21.58 16.38 8.94
C LEU A 160 21.02 15.25 9.80
N SER A 161 20.91 15.47 11.10
CA SER A 161 20.29 14.55 12.05
C SER A 161 19.07 15.18 12.68
N ILE A 162 17.93 14.49 12.64
CA ILE A 162 16.65 14.96 13.18
C ILE A 162 16.12 13.92 14.15
N ASN A 163 15.90 14.32 15.40
CA ASN A 163 15.19 13.52 16.40
C ASN A 163 13.82 14.15 16.66
N ALA A 164 12.82 13.65 15.95
CA ALA A 164 11.46 14.16 16.03
C ALA A 164 10.47 13.01 15.70
N PRO A 165 9.26 13.04 16.24
CA PRO A 165 8.21 12.06 15.91
C PRO A 165 7.73 12.17 14.46
N ALA A 166 7.92 13.34 13.80
CA ALA A 166 7.53 13.58 12.42
C ALA A 166 8.41 14.63 11.75
N MET A 167 8.54 14.54 10.43
CA MET A 167 9.18 15.52 9.57
C MET A 167 8.22 15.88 8.44
N LEU A 168 7.98 17.19 8.23
CA LEU A 168 7.10 17.68 7.19
C LEU A 168 7.89 18.47 6.15
N PHE A 169 7.80 18.05 4.91
CA PHE A 169 8.16 18.83 3.74
C PHE A 169 6.85 19.31 3.11
N ASN A 170 6.55 20.60 3.21
CA ASN A 170 5.32 21.17 2.69
C ASN A 170 5.61 22.13 1.55
N ASN A 171 4.83 22.06 0.47
CA ASN A 171 4.97 22.96 -0.66
C ASN A 171 4.39 24.35 -0.35
N ALA A 172 4.93 25.37 -1.00
CA ALA A 172 4.39 26.73 -1.01
C ALA A 172 3.76 27.09 -2.38
N GLY A 173 3.59 26.12 -3.26
CA GLY A 173 3.12 26.29 -4.65
C GLY A 173 2.46 25.03 -5.20
N ALA A 174 2.71 24.69 -6.46
CA ALA A 174 2.06 23.57 -7.13
C ALA A 174 2.71 22.20 -6.90
N GLY A 175 3.95 22.13 -6.44
CA GLY A 175 4.68 20.89 -6.25
C GLY A 175 5.77 20.95 -5.20
N ILE A 176 6.33 19.81 -4.87
CA ILE A 176 7.52 19.64 -4.02
C ILE A 176 8.39 18.55 -4.61
N GLU A 177 9.68 18.75 -4.65
CA GLU A 177 10.67 17.80 -5.13
C GLU A 177 11.77 17.61 -4.08
N ALA A 178 12.16 16.35 -3.84
CA ALA A 178 13.37 15.99 -3.10
C ALA A 178 14.29 15.20 -4.03
N THR A 179 15.42 15.79 -4.41
CA THR A 179 16.38 15.20 -5.33
C THR A 179 17.46 14.43 -4.57
N PHE A 180 17.62 13.14 -4.90
CA PHE A 180 18.69 12.28 -4.40
C PHE A 180 19.60 11.91 -5.57
N ASN A 181 20.74 12.58 -5.67
CA ASN A 181 21.69 12.37 -6.75
C ASN A 181 22.89 11.53 -6.30
N LYS A 182 23.18 10.44 -7.02
CA LYS A 182 24.35 9.59 -6.80
C LYS A 182 25.48 9.94 -7.78
N ASN A 183 26.71 9.67 -7.41
CA ASN A 183 27.89 10.02 -8.21
C ASN A 183 28.10 9.10 -9.42
N ALA A 184 27.74 7.83 -9.32
CA ALA A 184 27.92 6.82 -10.39
C ALA A 184 26.84 5.75 -10.35
N ALA A 185 26.63 5.05 -11.47
CA ALA A 185 25.59 4.02 -11.59
C ALA A 185 25.70 2.92 -10.51
N GLY A 186 26.91 2.50 -10.15
CA GLY A 186 27.12 1.47 -9.13
C GLY A 186 26.95 1.93 -7.68
N ASN A 187 26.71 3.23 -7.42
CA ASN A 187 26.41 3.75 -6.08
C ASN A 187 24.92 3.67 -5.79
N ASP A 188 24.55 3.92 -4.54
CA ASP A 188 23.15 3.95 -4.10
C ASP A 188 22.62 5.38 -3.97
N ALA A 189 21.35 5.57 -4.35
CA ALA A 189 20.51 6.69 -3.95
C ALA A 189 19.24 6.09 -3.33
N ALA A 190 19.18 6.06 -1.99
CA ALA A 190 18.23 5.22 -1.27
C ALA A 190 17.59 5.87 -0.06
N PHE A 191 16.35 5.50 0.23
CA PHE A 191 15.79 5.54 1.57
C PHE A 191 16.05 4.21 2.27
N ALA A 192 16.66 4.27 3.46
CA ALA A 192 16.93 3.10 4.29
C ALA A 192 16.02 3.09 5.53
N PHE A 193 15.23 2.05 5.68
CA PHE A 193 14.39 1.80 6.84
C PHE A 193 15.13 0.84 7.79
N LYS A 194 15.35 1.29 9.05
CA LYS A 194 16.20 0.58 10.02
C LYS A 194 15.47 0.30 11.32
N THR A 195 15.82 -0.80 11.95
CA THR A 195 15.48 -1.13 13.34
C THR A 195 16.76 -1.32 14.12
N GLY A 196 16.98 -0.50 15.18
CA GLY A 196 18.22 -0.52 15.96
C GLY A 196 19.47 -0.34 15.09
N PHE A 197 19.43 0.60 14.11
CA PHE A 197 20.45 0.89 13.11
C PHE A 197 20.78 -0.26 12.13
N SER A 198 20.09 -1.41 12.20
CA SER A 198 20.18 -2.48 11.20
C SER A 198 19.14 -2.26 10.11
N ALA A 199 19.56 -2.20 8.83
CA ALA A 199 18.66 -1.98 7.70
C ALA A 199 17.70 -3.15 7.52
N ARG A 200 16.39 -2.86 7.32
CA ARG A 200 15.34 -3.84 7.07
C ARG A 200 14.75 -3.72 5.68
N ALA A 201 14.72 -2.51 5.14
CA ALA A 201 14.29 -2.27 3.77
C ALA A 201 15.08 -1.12 3.16
N LEU A 202 15.25 -1.17 1.85
CA LEU A 202 15.83 -0.13 1.02
C LEU A 202 14.89 0.14 -0.17
N ILE A 203 14.73 1.40 -0.52
CA ILE A 203 13.98 1.83 -1.71
C ILE A 203 14.81 2.85 -2.46
N GLY A 204 15.03 2.65 -3.74
CA GLY A 204 15.78 3.59 -4.57
C GLY A 204 16.54 2.95 -5.71
N LEU A 205 17.59 3.64 -6.16
CA LEU A 205 18.56 3.12 -7.15
C LEU A 205 19.68 2.42 -6.37
N LEU A 206 19.69 1.10 -6.38
CA LEU A 206 20.48 0.26 -5.47
C LEU A 206 21.49 -0.60 -6.24
N GLY A 207 22.74 -0.12 -6.34
CA GLY A 207 23.83 -0.81 -7.05
C GLY A 207 23.78 -0.70 -8.56
N ASN A 208 22.72 -0.14 -9.11
CA ASN A 208 22.53 0.15 -10.53
C ASN A 208 21.52 1.30 -10.69
N ASP A 209 21.07 1.59 -11.91
CA ASP A 209 20.10 2.66 -12.17
C ASP A 209 18.65 2.15 -12.30
N ASP A 210 18.37 0.88 -12.03
CA ASP A 210 17.01 0.37 -11.90
C ASP A 210 16.42 0.75 -10.55
N PHE A 211 15.13 1.04 -10.52
CA PHE A 211 14.45 1.36 -9.27
C PHE A 211 14.04 0.08 -8.55
N SER A 212 14.53 -0.11 -7.33
CA SER A 212 14.39 -1.36 -6.58
C SER A 212 13.80 -1.18 -5.20
N PHE A 213 13.05 -2.19 -4.76
CA PHE A 213 12.63 -2.41 -3.39
C PHE A 213 13.34 -3.66 -2.88
N LYS A 214 14.15 -3.52 -1.84
CA LYS A 214 14.88 -4.62 -1.21
C LYS A 214 14.49 -4.77 0.25
N VAL A 215 14.47 -5.99 0.74
CA VAL A 215 14.23 -6.32 2.15
C VAL A 215 15.35 -7.18 2.71
N SER A 216 15.56 -7.12 4.03
CA SER A 216 16.63 -7.87 4.69
C SER A 216 16.21 -8.40 6.07
N PRO A 217 16.46 -9.67 6.37
CA PRO A 217 16.25 -10.24 7.71
C PRO A 217 17.30 -9.79 8.73
N ASN A 218 18.52 -9.45 8.30
CA ASN A 218 19.68 -9.23 9.17
C ASN A 218 20.43 -7.90 8.95
N GLY A 219 20.07 -7.13 7.91
CA GLY A 219 20.70 -5.84 7.57
C GLY A 219 21.95 -5.94 6.69
N SER A 220 22.37 -7.14 6.29
CA SER A 220 23.52 -7.40 5.42
C SER A 220 23.20 -8.22 4.18
N THR A 221 22.26 -9.16 4.26
CA THR A 221 21.76 -9.92 3.10
C THR A 221 20.44 -9.30 2.66
N PHE A 222 20.34 -8.91 1.40
CA PHE A 222 19.14 -8.27 0.84
C PHE A 222 18.54 -9.13 -0.28
N PHE A 223 17.22 -9.23 -0.28
CA PHE A 223 16.42 -9.83 -1.35
C PHE A 223 15.75 -8.73 -2.16
N ASP A 224 15.81 -8.84 -3.49
CA ASP A 224 15.05 -7.98 -4.39
C ASP A 224 13.59 -8.41 -4.38
N ALA A 225 12.71 -7.58 -3.81
CA ALA A 225 11.27 -7.84 -3.81
C ALA A 225 10.60 -7.35 -5.09
N ILE A 226 10.98 -6.15 -5.57
CA ILE A 226 10.47 -5.55 -6.80
C ILE A 226 11.63 -4.82 -7.47
N ARG A 227 11.76 -4.99 -8.78
CA ARG A 227 12.68 -4.22 -9.62
C ARG A 227 11.94 -3.64 -10.82
N ILE A 228 12.22 -2.38 -11.14
CA ILE A 228 11.68 -1.69 -12.32
C ILE A 228 12.86 -1.37 -13.23
N ASP A 229 12.91 -2.04 -14.37
CA ASP A 229 13.94 -1.81 -15.39
C ASP A 229 13.81 -0.41 -15.97
N ARG A 230 14.86 0.39 -15.88
CA ARG A 230 14.87 1.80 -16.31
C ARG A 230 14.67 2.01 -17.81
N ASN A 231 15.06 1.02 -18.62
CA ASN A 231 15.02 1.16 -20.09
C ASN A 231 13.65 0.81 -20.66
N SER A 232 12.95 -0.15 -20.03
CA SER A 232 11.66 -0.66 -20.53
C SER A 232 10.47 -0.29 -19.65
N GLY A 233 10.69 0.12 -18.39
CA GLY A 233 9.64 0.32 -17.40
C GLY A 233 8.97 -0.97 -16.92
N ARG A 234 9.52 -2.14 -17.27
CA ARG A 234 8.96 -3.43 -16.85
C ARG A 234 9.21 -3.65 -15.37
N VAL A 235 8.16 -4.15 -14.71
CA VAL A 235 8.23 -4.58 -13.31
C VAL A 235 8.63 -6.05 -13.26
N GLU A 236 9.66 -6.37 -12.52
CA GLU A 236 10.11 -7.73 -12.23
C GLU A 236 9.84 -8.05 -10.76
N LEU A 237 9.36 -9.25 -10.50
CA LEU A 237 9.20 -9.85 -9.18
C LEU A 237 10.15 -11.04 -9.11
N PRO A 238 11.38 -10.87 -8.61
CA PRO A 238 12.39 -11.93 -8.57
C PRO A 238 12.01 -13.11 -7.68
N GLU A 239 11.15 -12.87 -6.68
CA GLU A 239 10.62 -13.88 -5.77
C GLU A 239 9.17 -14.23 -6.13
N PRO A 240 8.67 -15.45 -5.77
CA PRO A 240 7.29 -15.85 -6.03
C PRO A 240 6.27 -14.89 -5.45
N LEU A 241 5.24 -14.55 -6.23
CA LEU A 241 4.12 -13.76 -5.76
C LEU A 241 3.15 -14.63 -4.97
N HIS A 242 3.06 -14.43 -3.67
CA HIS A 242 2.06 -15.06 -2.81
C HIS A 242 0.79 -14.22 -2.81
N MET A 243 -0.28 -14.75 -3.39
CA MET A 243 -1.59 -14.11 -3.38
C MET A 243 -2.50 -14.81 -2.37
N PRO A 244 -3.05 -14.11 -1.38
CA PRO A 244 -4.05 -14.69 -0.50
C PRO A 244 -5.31 -15.03 -1.30
N SER A 245 -5.91 -16.20 -1.04
CA SER A 245 -7.19 -16.58 -1.62
C SER A 245 -8.31 -15.71 -1.05
N LEU A 246 -9.08 -15.08 -1.94
CA LEU A 246 -10.23 -14.27 -1.57
C LEU A 246 -11.48 -15.15 -1.43
N PRO A 247 -12.36 -14.90 -0.46
CA PRO A 247 -13.60 -15.66 -0.29
C PRO A 247 -14.64 -15.32 -1.37
N ALA A 248 -14.52 -14.17 -2.03
CA ALA A 248 -15.39 -13.72 -3.11
C ALA A 248 -14.58 -13.01 -4.19
N ALA A 249 -15.15 -12.85 -5.39
CA ALA A 249 -14.55 -12.03 -6.43
C ALA A 249 -14.49 -10.57 -5.97
N PRO A 250 -13.38 -9.84 -6.25
CA PRO A 250 -13.30 -8.42 -6.01
C PRO A 250 -14.24 -7.64 -6.93
N ASP A 251 -14.39 -6.34 -6.69
CA ASP A 251 -15.10 -5.45 -7.60
C ASP A 251 -14.49 -5.50 -9.02
N PRO A 252 -15.30 -5.38 -10.07
CA PRO A 252 -14.80 -5.39 -11.44
C PRO A 252 -13.75 -4.29 -11.69
N PRO A 253 -12.67 -4.59 -12.39
CA PRO A 253 -11.67 -3.58 -12.74
C PRO A 253 -12.26 -2.53 -13.71
N PRO A 254 -11.71 -1.30 -13.73
CA PRO A 254 -12.12 -0.28 -14.69
C PRO A 254 -11.95 -0.71 -16.15
N ALA A 255 -12.65 -0.04 -17.06
CA ALA A 255 -12.55 -0.27 -18.50
C ALA A 255 -11.09 -0.28 -18.99
N GLY A 256 -10.75 -1.24 -19.85
CA GLY A 256 -9.39 -1.42 -20.39
C GLY A 256 -8.39 -2.10 -19.45
N LYS A 257 -8.80 -2.57 -18.26
CA LYS A 257 -7.95 -3.28 -17.30
C LYS A 257 -8.45 -4.69 -17.05
N LEU A 258 -7.55 -5.55 -16.55
CA LEU A 258 -7.86 -6.87 -16.03
C LEU A 258 -7.41 -6.95 -14.57
N ALA A 259 -8.17 -7.65 -13.74
CA ALA A 259 -7.74 -8.04 -12.40
C ALA A 259 -7.34 -9.52 -12.39
N VAL A 260 -6.19 -9.82 -11.77
CA VAL A 260 -5.72 -11.19 -11.51
C VAL A 260 -5.70 -11.37 -10.00
N TYR A 261 -6.35 -12.42 -9.50
CA TYR A 261 -6.45 -12.69 -8.08
C TYR A 261 -6.61 -14.19 -7.81
N ALA A 262 -6.21 -14.62 -6.62
CA ALA A 262 -6.48 -15.96 -6.16
C ALA A 262 -7.84 -16.01 -5.45
N ARG A 263 -8.62 -17.05 -5.71
CA ARG A 263 -9.93 -17.27 -5.10
C ARG A 263 -10.04 -18.68 -4.56
N ASP A 264 -10.59 -18.82 -3.37
CA ASP A 264 -10.95 -20.14 -2.84
C ASP A 264 -12.23 -20.67 -3.49
N ARG A 265 -12.18 -21.93 -3.89
CA ARG A 265 -13.35 -22.70 -4.33
C ARG A 265 -13.21 -24.12 -3.81
N ALA A 266 -14.03 -24.45 -2.82
CA ALA A 266 -14.04 -25.77 -2.21
C ALA A 266 -12.65 -26.20 -1.72
N GLY A 267 -11.97 -25.33 -0.97
CA GLY A 267 -10.66 -25.59 -0.39
C GLY A 267 -9.49 -25.57 -1.37
N ALA A 268 -9.74 -25.27 -2.66
CA ALA A 268 -8.68 -25.12 -3.67
C ALA A 268 -8.51 -23.66 -4.08
N GLY A 269 -7.27 -23.16 -4.02
CA GLY A 269 -6.92 -21.84 -4.51
C GLY A 269 -6.88 -21.78 -6.04
N TRP A 270 -7.73 -20.94 -6.63
CA TRP A 270 -7.80 -20.73 -8.07
C TRP A 270 -7.26 -19.38 -8.47
N LEU A 271 -6.49 -19.31 -9.53
CA LEU A 271 -6.05 -18.06 -10.12
C LEU A 271 -7.10 -17.62 -11.16
N ASP A 272 -7.81 -16.53 -10.87
CA ASP A 272 -8.85 -15.99 -11.75
C ASP A 272 -8.39 -14.69 -12.44
N VAL A 273 -8.90 -14.46 -13.65
CA VAL A 273 -8.86 -13.16 -14.34
C VAL A 273 -10.28 -12.60 -14.41
N GLN A 274 -10.46 -11.38 -13.95
CA GLN A 274 -11.73 -10.67 -14.05
C GLN A 274 -11.65 -9.54 -15.07
N ARG A 275 -12.71 -9.43 -15.88
CA ARG A 275 -12.90 -8.36 -16.87
C ARG A 275 -13.73 -7.21 -16.29
N PRO A 276 -13.71 -6.03 -16.94
CA PRO A 276 -14.56 -4.90 -16.56
C PRO A 276 -16.07 -5.20 -16.52
N SER A 277 -16.52 -6.21 -17.26
CA SER A 277 -17.92 -6.67 -17.24
C SER A 277 -18.32 -7.43 -15.97
N GLY A 278 -17.39 -7.64 -15.02
CA GLY A 278 -17.59 -8.49 -13.86
C GLY A 278 -17.41 -9.99 -14.15
N ARG A 279 -17.34 -10.39 -15.41
CA ARG A 279 -17.05 -11.78 -15.77
C ARG A 279 -15.62 -12.15 -15.38
N PHE A 280 -15.46 -13.29 -14.76
CA PHE A 280 -14.16 -13.84 -14.41
C PHE A 280 -14.00 -15.25 -14.97
N PHE A 281 -12.74 -15.60 -15.24
CA PHE A 281 -12.35 -16.88 -15.83
C PHE A 281 -11.17 -17.43 -15.04
N PRO A 282 -11.17 -18.72 -14.67
CA PRO A 282 -9.99 -19.34 -14.13
C PRO A 282 -8.88 -19.35 -15.18
N LEU A 283 -7.67 -18.97 -14.78
CA LEU A 283 -6.49 -19.03 -15.63
C LEU A 283 -5.91 -20.45 -15.72
N GLN A 284 -6.24 -21.27 -14.75
CA GLN A 284 -5.73 -22.63 -14.66
C GLN A 284 -6.82 -23.60 -15.12
N PRO A 285 -6.73 -24.14 -16.34
CA PRO A 285 -7.42 -25.36 -16.67
C PRO A 285 -6.77 -26.59 -16.02
N HIS A 286 -5.53 -26.47 -15.55
CA HIS A 286 -4.72 -27.58 -15.04
C HIS A 286 -4.27 -27.33 -13.60
N PHE A 287 -4.66 -28.21 -12.70
CA PHE A 287 -4.24 -28.20 -11.29
C PHE A 287 -2.96 -28.99 -11.05
N GLY A 288 -2.21 -29.31 -12.10
CA GLY A 288 -1.09 -30.22 -11.99
C GLY A 288 -1.50 -31.66 -11.74
N VAL A 289 -2.77 -32.01 -12.03
CA VAL A 289 -3.28 -33.38 -11.95
C VAL A 289 -2.91 -34.18 -13.21
N ASN A 290 -2.83 -35.46 -13.08
CA ASN A 290 -2.19 -36.33 -14.05
C ASN A 290 -3.06 -36.71 -15.25
N ARG A 291 -4.38 -36.51 -15.16
CA ARG A 291 -5.31 -36.99 -16.17
C ARG A 291 -6.27 -35.93 -16.65
N ILE A 292 -6.35 -35.77 -17.97
CA ILE A 292 -7.33 -34.92 -18.65
C ILE A 292 -8.19 -35.81 -19.54
N ALA A 293 -9.50 -35.61 -19.49
CA ALA A 293 -10.44 -36.30 -20.35
C ALA A 293 -11.46 -35.34 -20.96
N THR A 294 -11.79 -35.50 -22.23
CA THR A 294 -12.68 -34.57 -22.94
C THR A 294 -13.64 -35.27 -23.90
N TRP A 295 -14.83 -34.64 -24.04
CA TRP A 295 -15.68 -34.81 -25.22
C TRP A 295 -15.76 -33.49 -25.97
N ALA A 296 -15.60 -33.53 -27.27
CA ALA A 296 -15.61 -32.36 -28.14
C ALA A 296 -16.38 -32.60 -29.44
N PRO A 297 -17.00 -31.58 -30.06
CA PRO A 297 -17.70 -31.72 -31.32
C PRO A 297 -16.73 -32.17 -32.43
N SER A 298 -17.13 -33.17 -33.22
CA SER A 298 -16.44 -33.59 -34.44
C SER A 298 -17.00 -32.89 -35.68
N THR A 299 -16.43 -33.13 -36.82
CA THR A 299 -16.92 -32.71 -38.14
C THR A 299 -18.05 -33.59 -38.69
N SER A 300 -18.30 -34.73 -38.05
CA SER A 300 -19.29 -35.74 -38.44
C SER A 300 -20.35 -35.89 -37.33
N THR A 301 -21.23 -36.86 -37.43
CA THR A 301 -22.19 -37.26 -36.41
C THR A 301 -21.57 -37.87 -35.15
N THR A 302 -20.24 -37.98 -35.13
CA THR A 302 -19.46 -38.53 -34.01
C THR A 302 -18.99 -37.40 -33.09
N VAL A 303 -18.71 -37.73 -31.83
CA VAL A 303 -18.07 -36.88 -30.84
C VAL A 303 -16.66 -37.36 -30.62
N ASN A 304 -15.73 -36.44 -30.67
CA ASN A 304 -14.33 -36.77 -30.34
C ASN A 304 -14.22 -37.05 -28.84
N THR A 305 -13.63 -38.17 -28.49
CA THR A 305 -13.40 -38.57 -27.09
C THR A 305 -11.91 -38.73 -26.85
N ASN A 306 -11.45 -38.14 -25.76
CA ASN A 306 -10.08 -38.31 -25.29
C ASN A 306 -10.13 -38.65 -23.79
N GLY A 307 -9.52 -39.75 -23.40
CA GLY A 307 -9.40 -40.17 -22.01
C GLY A 307 -10.69 -40.66 -21.35
N MET A 308 -11.87 -40.52 -21.99
CA MET A 308 -13.16 -41.03 -21.46
C MET A 308 -14.03 -41.55 -22.61
N PRO A 309 -14.15 -42.89 -22.78
CA PRO A 309 -15.00 -43.48 -23.78
C PRO A 309 -16.45 -43.13 -23.54
N ARG A 310 -17.19 -42.87 -24.61
CA ARG A 310 -18.60 -42.36 -24.55
C ARG A 310 -19.57 -43.42 -25.02
N THR A 311 -20.69 -43.56 -24.31
CA THR A 311 -21.87 -44.29 -24.77
C THR A 311 -23.02 -43.28 -24.90
N ALA A 312 -23.74 -43.35 -25.99
CA ALA A 312 -24.90 -42.52 -26.24
C ALA A 312 -26.17 -43.36 -26.45
N VAL A 313 -27.30 -42.85 -25.98
CA VAL A 313 -28.66 -43.35 -26.29
C VAL A 313 -29.44 -42.22 -26.97
N GLY A 314 -30.13 -42.52 -28.05
CA GLY A 314 -30.76 -41.55 -28.95
C GLY A 314 -29.91 -41.26 -30.19
N THR A 315 -30.39 -40.35 -31.01
CA THR A 315 -29.72 -39.95 -32.26
C THR A 315 -28.75 -38.83 -32.00
N VAL A 316 -27.49 -39.02 -32.40
CA VAL A 316 -26.42 -38.00 -32.31
C VAL A 316 -26.26 -37.30 -33.65
N ALA A 317 -26.29 -35.98 -33.66
CA ALA A 317 -26.09 -35.17 -34.86
C ALA A 317 -25.15 -33.98 -34.54
N THR A 318 -24.45 -33.47 -35.56
CA THR A 318 -23.73 -32.21 -35.47
C THR A 318 -24.51 -31.13 -36.21
N PRO A 319 -25.23 -30.24 -35.50
CA PRO A 319 -26.05 -29.21 -36.14
C PRO A 319 -25.18 -28.19 -36.87
N THR A 320 -25.71 -27.68 -37.98
CA THR A 320 -25.08 -26.57 -38.74
C THR A 320 -24.93 -25.32 -37.88
N LEU A 321 -23.86 -24.60 -38.04
CA LEU A 321 -23.65 -23.32 -37.38
C LEU A 321 -24.57 -22.26 -37.98
N ALA A 322 -25.14 -21.43 -37.10
CA ALA A 322 -25.97 -20.29 -37.48
C ALA A 322 -25.76 -19.14 -36.52
N ALA A 323 -25.77 -17.91 -37.00
CA ALA A 323 -25.56 -16.72 -36.20
C ALA A 323 -26.86 -16.21 -35.50
N THR A 324 -27.82 -17.09 -35.26
CA THR A 324 -29.14 -16.70 -34.70
C THR A 324 -29.06 -16.36 -33.21
N ASN A 325 -28.29 -17.14 -32.45
CA ASN A 325 -28.03 -16.96 -31.03
C ASN A 325 -26.73 -17.65 -30.62
N LEU A 326 -26.33 -17.52 -29.35
CA LEU A 326 -25.09 -18.09 -28.86
C LEU A 326 -25.06 -19.63 -29.03
N SER A 327 -26.12 -20.33 -28.68
CA SER A 327 -26.20 -21.79 -28.82
C SER A 327 -25.97 -22.24 -30.27
N THR A 328 -26.61 -21.58 -31.24
CA THR A 328 -26.51 -21.94 -32.66
C THR A 328 -25.17 -21.53 -33.30
N SER A 329 -24.50 -20.55 -32.75
CA SER A 329 -23.20 -20.07 -33.23
C SER A 329 -21.99 -20.91 -32.74
N MET A 330 -22.19 -21.79 -31.76
CA MET A 330 -21.16 -22.66 -31.23
C MET A 330 -21.08 -23.99 -31.99
N ARG A 331 -19.88 -24.53 -32.16
CA ARG A 331 -19.74 -25.94 -32.54
C ARG A 331 -20.26 -26.80 -31.40
N ARG A 332 -21.16 -27.71 -31.73
CA ARG A 332 -21.90 -28.54 -30.77
C ARG A 332 -22.31 -29.84 -31.40
N TRP A 333 -22.64 -30.81 -30.60
CA TRP A 333 -23.39 -31.98 -31.01
C TRP A 333 -24.75 -31.99 -30.31
N ARG A 334 -25.72 -32.62 -30.93
CA ARG A 334 -27.07 -32.78 -30.42
C ARG A 334 -27.34 -34.23 -30.13
N VAL A 335 -28.00 -34.49 -29.02
CA VAL A 335 -28.56 -35.80 -28.71
C VAL A 335 -30.09 -35.68 -28.66
N THR A 336 -30.79 -36.50 -29.45
CA THR A 336 -32.23 -36.46 -29.57
C THR A 336 -32.81 -37.84 -29.23
N SER A 337 -33.79 -37.92 -28.35
CA SER A 337 -34.50 -39.17 -28.02
C SER A 337 -35.42 -39.64 -29.17
N ALA A 338 -35.87 -40.88 -29.13
CA ALA A 338 -37.01 -41.30 -29.92
C ALA A 338 -38.31 -40.52 -29.51
N ALA A 339 -39.26 -40.46 -30.42
CA ALA A 339 -40.56 -39.81 -30.17
C ALA A 339 -41.60 -40.81 -29.60
N THR A 340 -41.16 -41.67 -28.68
CA THR A 340 -42.03 -42.64 -27.94
C THR A 340 -41.99 -42.28 -26.45
N ALA A 341 -43.04 -42.59 -25.71
CA ALA A 341 -43.07 -42.39 -24.26
C ALA A 341 -41.86 -43.09 -23.60
N ASP A 342 -41.33 -42.46 -22.52
CA ASP A 342 -40.18 -42.92 -21.75
C ASP A 342 -38.89 -43.07 -22.57
N ALA A 343 -38.79 -42.37 -23.70
CA ALA A 343 -37.57 -42.34 -24.51
C ALA A 343 -36.51 -41.43 -23.88
N VAL A 344 -35.23 -41.79 -24.06
CA VAL A 344 -34.07 -41.15 -23.44
C VAL A 344 -33.13 -40.57 -24.49
N ALA A 345 -32.64 -39.38 -24.26
CA ALA A 345 -31.42 -38.80 -24.83
C ALA A 345 -30.33 -38.80 -23.76
N GLU A 346 -29.37 -39.66 -23.87
CA GLU A 346 -28.33 -39.83 -22.85
C GLU A 346 -26.93 -39.89 -23.44
N GLU A 347 -25.99 -39.31 -22.75
CA GLU A 347 -24.57 -39.54 -22.93
C GLU A 347 -23.93 -39.80 -21.57
N ARG A 348 -23.10 -40.82 -21.50
CA ARG A 348 -22.34 -41.18 -20.31
C ARG A 348 -20.94 -41.67 -20.66
N SER A 349 -20.01 -41.51 -19.76
CA SER A 349 -18.74 -42.23 -19.91
C SER A 349 -18.96 -43.71 -19.63
N ALA A 350 -18.42 -44.55 -20.49
CA ALA A 350 -18.45 -46.00 -20.31
C ALA A 350 -17.48 -46.49 -19.20
N GLY A 351 -16.67 -45.62 -18.66
CA GLY A 351 -15.75 -45.89 -17.55
C GLY A 351 -15.78 -44.79 -16.49
N TRP A 352 -15.24 -45.12 -15.36
CA TRP A 352 -15.01 -44.16 -14.28
C TRP A 352 -13.96 -43.15 -14.69
N VAL A 353 -14.13 -41.88 -14.37
CA VAL A 353 -13.29 -40.80 -14.86
C VAL A 353 -12.62 -40.02 -13.75
N CYS A 354 -13.33 -39.77 -12.65
CA CYS A 354 -12.83 -38.93 -11.57
C CYS A 354 -13.42 -39.37 -10.22
N TRP A 355 -12.86 -38.84 -9.15
CA TRP A 355 -13.29 -38.98 -7.76
C TRP A 355 -12.81 -37.78 -6.95
N ARG A 356 -13.38 -37.56 -5.76
CA ARG A 356 -12.89 -36.50 -4.88
C ARG A 356 -11.54 -36.82 -4.25
N GLY A 357 -11.25 -38.12 -4.05
CA GLY A 357 -10.05 -38.57 -3.36
C GLY A 357 -10.23 -38.68 -1.84
N ASN A 358 -9.44 -39.57 -1.22
CA ASN A 358 -9.52 -39.92 0.18
C ASN A 358 -8.20 -39.75 0.95
N ALA A 359 -7.21 -39.10 0.34
CA ALA A 359 -5.95 -38.73 0.94
C ALA A 359 -5.37 -37.51 0.22
N ASP A 360 -4.46 -36.78 0.86
CA ASP A 360 -3.78 -35.65 0.27
C ASP A 360 -3.03 -36.07 -1.00
N GLY A 361 -3.22 -35.35 -2.07
CA GLY A 361 -2.60 -35.63 -3.38
C GLY A 361 -3.22 -36.80 -4.14
N LEU A 362 -4.31 -37.39 -3.67
CA LEU A 362 -5.04 -38.45 -4.38
C LEU A 362 -6.45 -37.98 -4.75
N GLY A 363 -6.77 -38.06 -6.03
CA GLY A 363 -8.06 -37.61 -6.56
C GLY A 363 -8.12 -36.10 -6.75
N GLY A 364 -9.23 -35.52 -6.37
CA GLY A 364 -9.59 -34.18 -6.76
C GLY A 364 -10.14 -34.13 -8.19
N LEU A 365 -10.98 -33.18 -8.48
CA LEU A 365 -11.55 -33.05 -9.81
C LEU A 365 -11.86 -31.58 -10.17
N ASN A 366 -11.75 -31.32 -11.46
CA ASN A 366 -12.34 -30.17 -12.10
C ASN A 366 -13.17 -30.67 -13.30
N TYR A 367 -14.46 -30.38 -13.28
CA TYR A 367 -15.39 -30.77 -14.33
C TYR A 367 -16.03 -29.54 -14.95
N VAL A 368 -16.08 -29.50 -16.28
CA VAL A 368 -16.76 -28.45 -17.03
C VAL A 368 -17.65 -29.08 -18.08
N ASN A 369 -18.91 -28.61 -18.12
CA ASN A 369 -19.87 -29.03 -19.14
C ASN A 369 -20.59 -27.79 -19.68
N ARG A 370 -20.61 -27.63 -20.99
CA ARG A 370 -21.35 -26.54 -21.64
C ARG A 370 -22.49 -27.10 -22.50
N LEU A 371 -23.71 -26.71 -22.16
CA LEU A 371 -24.91 -27.28 -22.75
C LEU A 371 -25.99 -26.23 -23.04
N SER A 372 -26.93 -26.61 -23.89
CA SER A 372 -28.19 -25.89 -24.10
C SER A 372 -29.32 -26.87 -24.39
N LEU A 373 -30.53 -26.51 -24.01
CA LEU A 373 -31.73 -27.29 -24.34
C LEU A 373 -32.25 -26.87 -25.72
N THR A 374 -32.74 -27.80 -26.51
CA THR A 374 -33.29 -27.51 -27.84
C THR A 374 -34.71 -27.99 -28.05
N THR A 375 -35.10 -29.05 -27.36
CA THR A 375 -36.47 -29.58 -27.41
C THR A 375 -36.85 -30.10 -26.02
N LEU A 376 -37.95 -29.61 -25.49
CA LEU A 376 -38.51 -29.98 -24.19
C LEU A 376 -39.93 -30.49 -24.34
N GLN A 377 -40.30 -31.40 -23.45
CA GLN A 377 -41.68 -31.87 -23.32
C GLN A 377 -42.30 -31.40 -22.00
N ALA A 378 -43.63 -31.46 -21.89
CA ALA A 378 -44.33 -31.04 -20.68
C ALA A 378 -44.03 -31.94 -19.47
N THR A 379 -43.64 -33.19 -19.70
CA THR A 379 -43.21 -34.17 -18.71
C THR A 379 -41.74 -34.55 -18.96
N GLY A 380 -41.14 -35.28 -18.05
CA GLY A 380 -39.76 -35.71 -18.17
C GLY A 380 -38.79 -34.91 -17.32
N MET A 381 -37.53 -35.29 -17.32
CA MET A 381 -36.46 -34.67 -16.55
C MET A 381 -35.19 -34.50 -17.36
N GLY A 382 -34.28 -33.64 -16.87
CA GLY A 382 -32.91 -33.55 -17.30
C GLY A 382 -31.94 -33.57 -16.13
N PHE A 383 -30.78 -34.19 -16.30
CA PHE A 383 -29.66 -34.16 -15.40
C PHE A 383 -28.34 -34.03 -16.19
N PHE A 384 -27.46 -33.14 -15.78
CA PHE A 384 -26.17 -32.87 -16.40
C PHE A 384 -25.12 -32.70 -15.31
N GLY A 385 -24.09 -33.55 -15.30
CA GLY A 385 -23.09 -33.50 -14.22
C GLY A 385 -22.29 -34.80 -14.12
N LEU A 386 -21.94 -35.14 -12.88
CA LEU A 386 -21.22 -36.34 -12.50
C LEU A 386 -22.14 -37.32 -11.78
N TYR A 387 -22.02 -38.61 -12.09
CA TYR A 387 -22.90 -39.66 -11.58
C TYR A 387 -22.09 -40.87 -11.11
N GLY A 388 -22.44 -41.46 -9.98
CA GLY A 388 -21.83 -42.63 -9.38
C GLY A 388 -22.16 -43.96 -10.06
N SER A 389 -22.50 -43.94 -11.36
CA SER A 389 -22.77 -45.15 -12.16
C SER A 389 -22.37 -44.95 -13.61
N THR A 390 -21.80 -45.96 -14.25
CA THR A 390 -21.52 -46.04 -15.68
C THR A 390 -22.61 -46.78 -16.45
N ALA A 391 -23.57 -47.42 -15.77
CA ALA A 391 -24.70 -48.11 -16.37
C ALA A 391 -25.77 -47.14 -16.90
N ALA A 392 -26.59 -47.58 -17.83
CA ALA A 392 -27.75 -46.81 -18.27
C ALA A 392 -28.70 -46.55 -17.08
N LEU A 393 -29.24 -45.34 -17.00
CA LEU A 393 -30.27 -45.00 -16.02
C LEU A 393 -31.65 -45.48 -16.49
N ALA A 394 -32.56 -45.63 -15.52
CA ALA A 394 -33.95 -46.00 -15.85
C ALA A 394 -34.57 -44.93 -16.75
N THR A 395 -35.30 -45.36 -17.76
CA THR A 395 -35.99 -44.47 -18.73
C THR A 395 -37.09 -43.62 -18.08
N THR A 396 -37.61 -44.07 -16.93
CA THR A 396 -38.62 -43.40 -16.10
C THR A 396 -38.00 -42.67 -14.90
N LEU A 397 -36.67 -42.43 -14.88
CA LEU A 397 -36.01 -41.74 -13.77
C LEU A 397 -36.65 -40.36 -13.56
N THR A 398 -36.89 -40.02 -12.29
CA THR A 398 -37.27 -38.67 -11.86
C THR A 398 -36.09 -37.99 -11.17
N LEU A 399 -36.08 -36.65 -11.14
CA LEU A 399 -35.03 -35.92 -10.48
C LEU A 399 -34.92 -36.25 -8.99
N ALA A 400 -36.06 -36.46 -8.34
CA ALA A 400 -36.12 -36.84 -6.92
C ALA A 400 -35.57 -38.26 -6.61
N ALA A 401 -35.32 -39.07 -7.65
CA ALA A 401 -34.71 -40.40 -7.53
C ALA A 401 -33.24 -40.44 -8.00
N ALA A 402 -32.66 -39.32 -8.35
CA ALA A 402 -31.24 -39.23 -8.72
C ALA A 402 -30.38 -39.38 -7.48
N VAL A 403 -29.55 -40.44 -7.41
CA VAL A 403 -28.71 -40.76 -6.25
C VAL A 403 -27.24 -40.80 -6.62
N ASN A 404 -26.39 -40.56 -5.64
CA ASN A 404 -24.93 -40.62 -5.80
C ASN A 404 -24.44 -39.76 -6.96
N CYS A 405 -24.80 -38.48 -6.97
CA CYS A 405 -24.57 -37.59 -8.08
C CYS A 405 -24.30 -36.15 -7.63
N ILE A 406 -23.73 -35.36 -8.53
CA ILE A 406 -23.62 -33.91 -8.40
C ILE A 406 -23.71 -33.26 -9.78
N GLY A 407 -24.55 -32.26 -9.93
CA GLY A 407 -24.77 -31.59 -11.22
C GLY A 407 -25.95 -30.61 -11.16
N ILE A 408 -26.48 -30.29 -12.34
CA ILE A 408 -27.70 -29.50 -12.47
C ILE A 408 -28.77 -30.33 -13.16
N GLY A 409 -30.02 -30.07 -12.80
CA GLY A 409 -31.12 -30.82 -13.39
C GLY A 409 -32.48 -30.11 -13.26
N PHE A 410 -33.50 -30.73 -13.80
CA PHE A 410 -34.86 -30.27 -13.68
C PHE A 410 -35.86 -31.44 -13.82
N GLN A 411 -37.02 -31.28 -13.22
CA GLN A 411 -38.22 -32.12 -13.46
C GLN A 411 -39.28 -31.22 -14.04
N ARG A 412 -39.73 -31.52 -15.27
CA ARG A 412 -40.82 -30.78 -15.92
C ARG A 412 -42.15 -31.01 -15.17
N GLY A 413 -42.97 -29.95 -15.10
CA GLY A 413 -44.17 -29.94 -14.30
C GLY A 413 -43.97 -29.62 -12.81
N THR A 414 -42.72 -29.70 -12.33
CA THR A 414 -42.36 -29.38 -10.94
C THR A 414 -41.46 -28.14 -10.85
N HIS A 415 -40.46 -28.04 -11.72
CA HIS A 415 -39.45 -26.96 -11.66
C HIS A 415 -39.61 -26.00 -12.83
N THR A 416 -39.65 -24.70 -12.54
CA THR A 416 -39.60 -23.63 -13.53
C THR A 416 -38.15 -23.21 -13.84
N ASN A 417 -37.25 -23.36 -12.86
CA ASN A 417 -35.85 -23.07 -12.97
C ASN A 417 -34.99 -24.34 -12.84
N TRP A 418 -33.77 -24.28 -13.33
CA TRP A 418 -32.77 -25.30 -13.09
C TRP A 418 -32.50 -25.45 -11.60
N GLN A 419 -32.23 -26.67 -11.17
CA GLN A 419 -31.87 -27.03 -9.81
C GLN A 419 -30.42 -27.49 -9.76
N LEU A 420 -29.65 -27.08 -8.75
CA LEU A 420 -28.50 -27.84 -8.31
C LEU A 420 -28.98 -29.14 -7.69
N VAL A 421 -28.34 -30.24 -8.05
CA VAL A 421 -28.71 -31.61 -7.64
C VAL A 421 -27.49 -32.27 -7.06
N HIS A 422 -27.55 -32.72 -5.83
CA HIS A 422 -26.46 -33.52 -5.20
C HIS A 422 -27.02 -34.55 -4.24
N ASN A 423 -26.31 -35.68 -4.14
CA ASN A 423 -26.70 -36.80 -3.27
C ASN A 423 -25.50 -37.69 -2.95
N ASP A 424 -25.42 -38.20 -1.73
CA ASP A 424 -24.38 -39.08 -1.23
C ASP A 424 -24.56 -40.58 -1.55
N GLY A 425 -25.65 -40.94 -2.23
CA GLY A 425 -26.02 -42.31 -2.55
C GLY A 425 -27.13 -42.87 -1.64
N THR A 426 -27.60 -42.07 -0.67
CA THR A 426 -28.64 -42.45 0.28
C THR A 426 -29.79 -41.42 0.27
N GLY A 427 -31.03 -41.89 0.42
CA GLY A 427 -32.18 -40.98 0.49
C GLY A 427 -32.48 -40.26 -0.82
N ALA A 428 -33.28 -39.21 -0.73
CA ALA A 428 -33.59 -38.32 -1.86
C ALA A 428 -32.51 -37.27 -2.03
N PRO A 429 -32.22 -36.80 -3.26
CA PRO A 429 -31.24 -35.77 -3.50
C PRO A 429 -31.63 -34.43 -2.88
N THR A 430 -30.64 -33.65 -2.47
CA THR A 430 -30.82 -32.25 -2.16
C THR A 430 -30.93 -31.46 -3.46
N LEU A 431 -32.01 -30.66 -3.57
CA LEU A 431 -32.30 -29.81 -4.71
C LEU A 431 -32.29 -28.35 -4.27
N THR A 432 -31.52 -27.51 -4.98
CA THR A 432 -31.47 -26.07 -4.73
C THR A 432 -31.76 -25.30 -6.01
N ASP A 433 -32.78 -24.44 -5.98
CA ASP A 433 -33.20 -23.63 -7.14
C ASP A 433 -32.11 -22.63 -7.50
N LEU A 434 -31.70 -22.59 -8.78
CA LEU A 434 -30.69 -21.66 -9.29
C LEU A 434 -31.21 -20.23 -9.46
N GLY A 435 -32.51 -20.02 -9.31
CA GLY A 435 -33.17 -18.72 -9.42
C GLY A 435 -33.71 -18.40 -10.83
N ALA A 436 -34.47 -17.31 -10.90
CA ALA A 436 -35.24 -16.91 -12.10
C ALA A 436 -34.36 -16.61 -13.33
N SER A 437 -33.08 -16.36 -13.16
CA SER A 437 -32.12 -16.17 -14.28
C SER A 437 -31.75 -17.48 -14.99
N PHE A 438 -32.17 -18.62 -14.47
CA PHE A 438 -31.90 -19.96 -15.01
C PHE A 438 -33.21 -20.72 -15.34
N PRO A 439 -34.06 -20.17 -16.21
CA PRO A 439 -35.34 -20.82 -16.53
C PRO A 439 -35.13 -22.08 -17.38
N VAL A 440 -35.86 -23.16 -17.06
CA VAL A 440 -35.77 -24.43 -17.82
C VAL A 440 -36.37 -24.31 -19.23
N ASN A 441 -37.35 -23.45 -19.42
CA ASN A 441 -38.06 -23.32 -20.70
C ASN A 441 -37.33 -22.44 -21.73
N SER A 442 -36.17 -21.91 -21.43
CA SER A 442 -35.37 -21.16 -22.40
C SER A 442 -34.57 -22.12 -23.29
N LEU A 443 -34.89 -22.13 -24.58
CA LEU A 443 -34.19 -22.94 -25.60
C LEU A 443 -33.03 -22.18 -26.27
N THR A 444 -32.73 -20.95 -25.84
CA THR A 444 -31.68 -20.11 -26.34
C THR A 444 -30.55 -19.89 -25.33
N ASN A 445 -30.76 -20.22 -24.07
CA ASN A 445 -29.77 -20.14 -23.02
C ASN A 445 -28.70 -21.20 -23.22
N VAL A 446 -27.48 -20.80 -22.93
CA VAL A 446 -26.31 -21.68 -22.87
C VAL A 446 -25.80 -21.69 -21.44
N LEU A 447 -25.78 -22.86 -20.83
CA LEU A 447 -25.29 -23.03 -19.48
C LEU A 447 -23.90 -23.63 -19.50
N THR A 448 -23.01 -23.11 -18.67
CA THR A 448 -21.73 -23.76 -18.35
C THR A 448 -21.74 -24.14 -16.89
N LEU A 449 -21.65 -25.43 -16.63
CA LEU A 449 -21.54 -26.02 -15.30
C LEU A 449 -20.04 -26.27 -14.99
N TYR A 450 -19.59 -25.78 -13.86
CA TYR A 450 -18.28 -26.09 -13.27
C TYR A 450 -18.48 -26.80 -11.94
N ILE A 451 -17.76 -27.91 -11.74
CA ILE A 451 -17.72 -28.64 -10.48
C ILE A 451 -16.26 -28.84 -10.12
N ALA A 452 -15.87 -28.48 -8.91
CA ALA A 452 -14.50 -28.62 -8.45
C ALA A 452 -14.46 -29.19 -7.04
N ALA A 453 -13.52 -30.10 -6.79
CA ALA A 453 -13.22 -30.61 -5.45
C ALA A 453 -11.72 -30.76 -5.31
N ALA A 454 -11.16 -30.32 -4.19
CA ALA A 454 -9.78 -30.60 -3.82
C ALA A 454 -9.59 -32.09 -3.51
N PRO A 455 -8.37 -32.64 -3.67
CA PRO A 455 -8.06 -33.97 -3.18
C PRO A 455 -8.39 -34.09 -1.70
N ASN A 456 -9.16 -35.11 -1.31
CA ASN A 456 -9.63 -35.32 0.06
C ASN A 456 -10.36 -34.10 0.70
N GLY A 457 -10.90 -33.22 -0.15
CA GLY A 457 -11.63 -32.02 0.32
C GLY A 457 -12.94 -32.41 1.05
N SER A 458 -13.32 -31.60 2.04
CA SER A 458 -14.55 -31.74 2.81
C SER A 458 -15.78 -31.17 2.08
N ASP A 459 -15.57 -30.52 0.96
CA ASP A 459 -16.59 -29.79 0.21
C ASP A 459 -16.41 -29.90 -1.31
N ILE A 460 -17.46 -29.54 -2.04
CA ILE A 460 -17.47 -29.46 -3.50
C ILE A 460 -17.97 -28.07 -3.91
N GLY A 461 -17.18 -27.35 -4.70
CA GLY A 461 -17.59 -26.09 -5.32
C GLY A 461 -18.36 -26.34 -6.62
N VAL A 462 -19.51 -25.70 -6.77
CA VAL A 462 -20.29 -25.72 -8.01
C VAL A 462 -20.53 -24.27 -8.47
N ARG A 463 -20.31 -24.03 -9.76
CA ARG A 463 -20.66 -22.77 -10.40
C ARG A 463 -21.45 -23.02 -11.67
N VAL A 464 -22.53 -22.29 -11.84
CA VAL A 464 -23.34 -22.32 -13.07
C VAL A 464 -23.37 -20.93 -13.68
N VAL A 465 -23.06 -20.84 -14.96
CA VAL A 465 -23.08 -19.59 -15.72
C VAL A 465 -24.12 -19.68 -16.82
N GLU A 466 -25.04 -18.72 -16.87
CA GLU A 466 -25.86 -18.48 -18.06
C GLU A 466 -25.03 -17.55 -18.99
N GLU A 467 -24.57 -18.11 -20.10
CA GLU A 467 -23.54 -17.49 -20.94
C GLU A 467 -24.04 -16.29 -21.77
N VAL A 468 -25.34 -16.18 -22.01
CA VAL A 468 -25.90 -15.08 -22.80
C VAL A 468 -25.95 -13.80 -21.97
N SER A 469 -26.47 -13.86 -20.74
CA SER A 469 -26.51 -12.73 -19.81
C SER A 469 -25.21 -12.53 -19.02
N GLY A 470 -24.42 -13.60 -18.88
CA GLY A 470 -23.26 -13.64 -18.01
C GLY A 470 -23.59 -13.84 -16.53
N THR A 471 -24.85 -14.08 -16.18
CA THR A 471 -25.28 -14.34 -14.80
C THR A 471 -24.67 -15.64 -14.30
N ALA A 472 -24.11 -15.64 -13.11
CA ALA A 472 -23.52 -16.80 -12.47
C ALA A 472 -24.05 -16.97 -11.05
N VAL A 473 -24.19 -18.25 -10.63
CA VAL A 473 -24.45 -18.64 -9.24
C VAL A 473 -23.40 -19.63 -8.80
N GLU A 474 -23.06 -19.60 -7.52
CA GLU A 474 -22.02 -20.45 -6.94
C GLU A 474 -22.50 -21.05 -5.62
N PHE A 475 -22.07 -22.29 -5.38
CA PHE A 475 -22.41 -23.06 -4.20
C PHE A 475 -21.19 -23.78 -3.66
N THR A 476 -21.11 -23.88 -2.35
CA THR A 476 -20.19 -24.79 -1.65
C THR A 476 -21.01 -25.85 -0.96
N ILE A 477 -20.85 -27.11 -1.39
CA ILE A 477 -21.59 -28.26 -0.91
C ILE A 477 -20.76 -28.96 0.15
N THR A 478 -21.30 -29.08 1.35
CA THR A 478 -20.62 -29.71 2.51
C THR A 478 -21.33 -30.95 3.04
N THR A 479 -22.57 -31.21 2.57
CA THR A 479 -23.39 -32.34 3.01
C THR A 479 -24.08 -32.99 1.79
N ASP A 480 -24.58 -34.22 1.97
CA ASP A 480 -25.35 -34.95 0.92
C ASP A 480 -24.64 -34.94 -0.44
N MET A 481 -23.35 -35.28 -0.45
CA MET A 481 -22.51 -35.27 -1.65
C MET A 481 -21.84 -36.63 -1.86
N PRO A 482 -21.48 -37.02 -3.09
CA PRO A 482 -20.80 -38.30 -3.35
C PRO A 482 -19.62 -38.51 -2.40
N ALA A 483 -19.47 -39.72 -1.84
CA ALA A 483 -18.41 -40.05 -0.91
C ALA A 483 -17.02 -39.78 -1.52
N ALA A 484 -16.03 -39.47 -0.70
CA ALA A 484 -14.68 -39.16 -1.15
C ALA A 484 -14.06 -40.27 -2.02
N SER A 485 -14.38 -41.52 -1.73
CA SER A 485 -13.95 -42.72 -2.46
C SER A 485 -14.87 -43.09 -3.63
N GLN A 486 -16.00 -42.37 -3.81
CA GLN A 486 -16.93 -42.69 -4.90
C GLN A 486 -16.33 -42.29 -6.24
N LEU A 487 -16.22 -43.27 -7.13
CA LEU A 487 -15.86 -43.03 -8.52
C LEU A 487 -17.04 -42.42 -9.28
N LEU A 488 -16.77 -41.41 -10.08
CA LEU A 488 -17.76 -40.63 -10.80
C LEU A 488 -17.53 -40.67 -12.30
N SER A 489 -18.65 -40.57 -13.04
CA SER A 489 -18.69 -40.61 -14.51
C SER A 489 -19.48 -39.38 -15.03
N PRO A 490 -18.96 -38.63 -16.00
CA PRO A 490 -19.73 -37.60 -16.70
C PRO A 490 -21.00 -38.17 -17.32
N ARG A 491 -22.11 -37.43 -17.12
CA ARG A 491 -23.42 -37.82 -17.64
C ARG A 491 -24.23 -36.61 -18.07
N ASN A 492 -24.80 -36.70 -19.26
CA ASN A 492 -25.87 -35.84 -19.78
C ASN A 492 -27.08 -36.72 -20.03
N TYR A 493 -28.20 -36.45 -19.40
CA TYR A 493 -29.38 -37.28 -19.44
C TYR A 493 -30.66 -36.44 -19.55
N MET A 494 -31.51 -36.79 -20.48
CA MET A 494 -32.90 -36.31 -20.55
C MET A 494 -33.84 -37.45 -20.91
N ASN A 495 -35.00 -37.50 -20.27
CA ASN A 495 -36.11 -38.31 -20.74
C ASN A 495 -37.34 -37.45 -21.08
N ASN A 496 -38.23 -37.94 -21.89
CA ASN A 496 -39.47 -37.25 -22.28
C ASN A 496 -40.66 -37.61 -21.38
N GLY A 497 -40.46 -38.47 -20.37
CA GLY A 497 -41.49 -38.98 -19.50
C GLY A 497 -42.60 -39.66 -20.31
N ALA A 498 -43.86 -39.52 -19.87
CA ALA A 498 -45.00 -40.12 -20.54
C ALA A 498 -45.36 -39.47 -21.90
N THR A 499 -44.65 -38.44 -22.34
CA THR A 499 -44.96 -37.74 -23.60
C THR A 499 -44.31 -38.45 -24.79
N ALA A 500 -45.10 -38.96 -25.73
CA ALA A 500 -44.62 -39.61 -26.95
C ALA A 500 -44.11 -38.58 -28.00
N ALA A 501 -43.13 -37.75 -27.61
CA ALA A 501 -42.49 -36.77 -28.46
C ALA A 501 -41.00 -36.61 -28.02
N ALA A 502 -40.11 -36.31 -28.94
CA ALA A 502 -38.67 -36.25 -28.67
C ALA A 502 -38.28 -35.10 -27.70
N VAL A 503 -37.26 -35.33 -26.91
CA VAL A 503 -36.47 -34.31 -26.21
C VAL A 503 -35.09 -34.26 -26.81
N ALA A 504 -34.46 -33.09 -26.75
CA ALA A 504 -33.10 -32.92 -27.25
C ALA A 504 -32.32 -31.83 -26.49
N TYR A 505 -31.02 -32.05 -26.34
CA TYR A 505 -30.08 -31.07 -25.87
C TYR A 505 -28.86 -30.98 -26.81
N ASP A 506 -28.20 -29.85 -26.79
CA ASP A 506 -26.90 -29.60 -27.44
C ASP A 506 -25.83 -29.54 -26.38
N CYS A 507 -24.66 -30.09 -26.69
CA CYS A 507 -23.45 -29.96 -25.85
C CYS A 507 -22.30 -29.48 -26.71
N SER A 508 -21.52 -28.52 -26.23
CA SER A 508 -20.37 -27.97 -26.93
C SER A 508 -19.02 -28.44 -26.36
N GLY A 509 -19.03 -29.11 -25.21
CA GLY A 509 -17.85 -29.70 -24.62
C GLY A 509 -18.06 -30.22 -23.22
N VAL A 510 -17.42 -31.35 -22.91
CA VAL A 510 -17.27 -31.88 -21.56
C VAL A 510 -15.78 -32.02 -21.29
N TYR A 511 -15.32 -31.51 -20.17
CA TYR A 511 -13.92 -31.56 -19.74
C TYR A 511 -13.86 -32.08 -18.31
N VAL A 512 -12.92 -32.98 -18.06
CA VAL A 512 -12.60 -33.49 -16.71
C VAL A 512 -11.10 -33.47 -16.52
N GLU A 513 -10.69 -32.98 -15.37
CA GLU A 513 -9.31 -33.07 -14.91
C GLU A 513 -9.31 -33.70 -13.53
N THR A 514 -8.46 -34.68 -13.27
CA THR A 514 -8.41 -35.46 -12.04
C THR A 514 -7.07 -36.15 -11.85
N ASP A 515 -6.76 -36.46 -10.62
CA ASP A 515 -5.68 -37.36 -10.24
C ASP A 515 -6.30 -38.72 -9.91
N TYR A 516 -6.33 -39.61 -10.90
CA TYR A 516 -7.00 -40.91 -10.81
C TYR A 516 -6.05 -42.07 -11.01
#